data_d7ff3a37f90ea1c710e7d307fc16cd5a
#
_entry.id   d7ff3a37f90ea1c710e7d307fc16cd5a
#
_cell.length_a   1.000
_cell.length_b   1.000
_cell.length_c   1.000
_cell.angle_alpha   90.00
_cell.angle_beta   90.00
_cell.angle_gamma   90.00
#
_symmetry.space_group_name_H-M   'P 1'
#
loop_
_entity.id
_entity.type
_entity.pdbx_description
1 polymer ?
#
loop_
_entity_poly.entity_id
_entity_poly.type
_entity_poly.pdbx_seq_one_letter_code
_entity_poly.pdbx_strand_id
1 'polypeptide(L)'
;IVSKRLKQFLRKAAQKAQVWRVSKDGDYIDTFMRTDRIFQANVHQLADAMTSYEQKYPDEVNDYRDLWTTALRHAKRHAYDYEPEYSSMATVRYFEQEFHANSKKDSRECRVFYGNSMAIRLGCIYAHQYVFCNRGVNGIEGTLSAAAGLSIYLSEYHHPDAKKQQKVFCILGDLSFFYDQNALWNQNLNGSLRIIVLN
;
A
#
# COMPACT_ATOMS: atom_id res chain seq x y z
N ILE A 1 -12.69 1.29 2.59
CA ILE A 1 -12.26 -0.12 2.49
C ILE A 1 -12.12 -0.50 1.02
N VAL A 2 -10.93 -0.90 0.62
CA VAL A 2 -10.61 -1.23 -0.78
C VAL A 2 -10.94 -2.68 -1.13
N SER A 3 -10.85 -3.61 -0.18
CA SER A 3 -11.10 -5.02 -0.43
C SER A 3 -12.58 -5.32 -0.72
N LYS A 4 -12.87 -5.81 -1.95
CA LYS A 4 -14.20 -6.28 -2.33
C LYS A 4 -14.67 -7.45 -1.45
N ARG A 5 -13.77 -8.39 -1.12
CA ARG A 5 -14.07 -9.55 -0.25
C ARG A 5 -14.46 -9.12 1.15
N LEU A 6 -13.71 -8.17 1.74
CA LEU A 6 -14.04 -7.63 3.06
C LEU A 6 -15.38 -6.90 3.06
N LYS A 7 -15.67 -6.10 2.02
CA LYS A 7 -17.00 -5.47 1.87
C LYS A 7 -18.13 -6.50 1.83
N GLN A 8 -17.97 -7.56 1.05
CA GLN A 8 -18.96 -8.63 0.95
C GLN A 8 -19.12 -9.38 2.27
N PHE A 9 -18.01 -9.67 2.95
CA PHE A 9 -18.04 -10.28 4.28
C PHE A 9 -18.80 -9.41 5.28
N LEU A 10 -18.45 -8.13 5.39
CA LEU A 10 -19.11 -7.21 6.32
C LEU A 10 -20.59 -7.03 6.02
N ARG A 11 -20.99 -7.05 4.74
CA ARG A 11 -22.41 -6.97 4.35
C ARG A 11 -23.22 -8.23 4.71
N LYS A 12 -22.61 -9.41 4.60
CA LYS A 12 -23.30 -10.70 4.73
C LYS A 12 -23.11 -11.36 6.10
N ALA A 13 -21.88 -11.41 6.59
CA ALA A 13 -21.52 -12.19 7.76
C ALA A 13 -21.56 -11.41 9.07
N ALA A 14 -21.29 -10.11 9.00
CA ALA A 14 -21.24 -9.26 10.19
C ALA A 14 -22.61 -8.62 10.55
N GLN A 15 -23.71 -9.36 10.41
CA GLN A 15 -25.07 -8.82 10.60
C GLN A 15 -25.35 -8.28 12.01
N LYS A 16 -24.63 -8.78 13.01
CA LYS A 16 -24.76 -8.30 14.41
C LYS A 16 -23.84 -7.13 14.75
N ALA A 17 -22.90 -6.80 13.88
CA ALA A 17 -21.98 -5.69 14.13
C ALA A 17 -22.69 -4.35 13.90
N GLN A 18 -22.46 -3.40 14.78
CA GLN A 18 -22.87 -2.02 14.57
C GLN A 18 -21.93 -1.35 13.56
N VAL A 19 -22.51 -0.60 12.65
CA VAL A 19 -21.76 0.15 11.64
C VAL A 19 -21.88 1.63 11.91
N TRP A 20 -20.78 2.24 12.30
CA TRP A 20 -20.70 3.66 12.56
C TRP A 20 -19.92 4.35 11.45
N ARG A 21 -20.45 5.46 11.01
CA ARG A 21 -19.75 6.36 10.11
C ARG A 21 -19.27 7.58 10.89
N VAL A 22 -17.99 7.88 10.76
CA VAL A 22 -17.40 9.11 11.26
C VAL A 22 -17.00 9.96 10.07
N SER A 23 -17.51 11.17 9.97
CA SER A 23 -17.29 12.08 8.84
C SER A 23 -17.29 13.51 9.36
N LYS A 24 -16.35 14.34 8.85
CA LYS A 24 -16.26 15.75 9.23
C LYS A 24 -17.55 16.53 8.87
N ASP A 25 -18.16 16.18 7.76
CA ASP A 25 -19.31 16.89 7.20
C ASP A 25 -20.64 16.21 7.55
N GLY A 26 -20.61 15.07 8.23
CA GLY A 26 -21.82 14.32 8.60
C GLY A 26 -22.51 13.62 7.43
N ASP A 27 -21.82 13.46 6.30
CA ASP A 27 -22.39 12.86 5.09
C ASP A 27 -22.91 11.44 5.31
N TYR A 28 -24.08 11.16 4.74
CA TYR A 28 -24.59 9.79 4.67
C TYR A 28 -24.03 9.05 3.46
N ILE A 29 -23.05 8.17 3.70
CA ILE A 29 -22.56 7.21 2.71
C ILE A 29 -22.64 5.82 3.33
N ASP A 30 -23.55 5.00 2.85
CA ASP A 30 -23.79 3.66 3.38
C ASP A 30 -23.08 2.57 2.55
N THR A 31 -21.77 2.46 2.73
CA THR A 31 -20.95 1.45 2.03
C THR A 31 -21.38 0.01 2.33
N PHE A 32 -21.92 -0.24 3.50
CA PHE A 32 -22.27 -1.59 3.96
C PHE A 32 -23.77 -1.87 3.93
N MET A 33 -24.59 -0.91 3.49
CA MET A 33 -26.05 -0.97 3.43
C MET A 33 -26.70 -1.23 4.80
N ARG A 34 -26.09 -0.63 5.84
CA ARG A 34 -26.53 -0.80 7.23
C ARG A 34 -25.85 0.16 8.21
N THR A 35 -25.73 1.42 7.84
CA THR A 35 -25.16 2.41 8.76
C THR A 35 -26.13 2.66 9.92
N ASP A 36 -25.71 2.32 11.13
CA ASP A 36 -26.51 2.48 12.34
C ASP A 36 -26.42 3.89 12.91
N ARG A 37 -25.23 4.49 12.85
CA ARG A 37 -24.99 5.84 13.39
C ARG A 37 -24.00 6.63 12.54
N ILE A 38 -24.20 7.93 12.52
CA ILE A 38 -23.28 8.90 11.92
C ILE A 38 -22.81 9.84 13.01
N PHE A 39 -21.49 9.98 13.12
CA PHE A 39 -20.84 10.93 14.01
C PHE A 39 -20.16 12.00 13.18
N GLN A 40 -20.57 13.25 13.37
CA GLN A 40 -19.87 14.37 12.77
C GLN A 40 -18.62 14.69 13.61
N ALA A 41 -17.49 14.17 13.19
CA ALA A 41 -16.22 14.34 13.88
C ALA A 41 -15.05 14.19 12.89
N ASN A 42 -13.90 14.76 13.24
CA ASN A 42 -12.66 14.54 12.53
C ASN A 42 -11.87 13.35 13.11
N VAL A 43 -10.80 12.96 12.42
CA VAL A 43 -9.98 11.79 12.82
C VAL A 43 -9.33 11.99 14.20
N HIS A 44 -8.93 13.21 14.56
CA HIS A 44 -8.32 13.48 15.87
C HIS A 44 -9.33 13.30 17.00
N GLN A 45 -10.54 13.86 16.84
CA GLN A 45 -11.63 13.67 17.83
C GLN A 45 -11.98 12.20 18.02
N LEU A 46 -11.97 11.41 16.93
CA LEU A 46 -12.16 9.95 17.02
C LEU A 46 -11.02 9.29 17.78
N ALA A 47 -9.77 9.64 17.47
CA ALA A 47 -8.60 9.09 18.14
C ALA A 47 -8.61 9.41 19.64
N ASP A 48 -8.92 10.65 20.03
CA ASP A 48 -9.02 11.07 21.42
C ASP A 48 -10.12 10.30 22.17
N ALA A 49 -11.29 10.11 21.52
CA ALA A 49 -12.37 9.32 22.10
C ALA A 49 -11.98 7.84 22.29
N MET A 50 -11.27 7.25 21.32
CA MET A 50 -10.77 5.87 21.40
C MET A 50 -9.73 5.73 22.51
N THR A 51 -8.80 6.68 22.63
CA THR A 51 -7.77 6.67 23.70
C THR A 51 -8.44 6.80 25.08
N SER A 52 -9.41 7.67 25.20
CA SER A 52 -10.17 7.82 26.47
C SER A 52 -10.95 6.55 26.83
N TYR A 53 -11.49 5.87 25.83
CA TYR A 53 -12.18 4.59 26.03
C TYR A 53 -11.19 3.49 26.48
N GLU A 54 -10.02 3.39 25.85
CA GLU A 54 -8.97 2.44 26.22
C GLU A 54 -8.51 2.65 27.66
N GLN A 55 -8.31 3.90 28.07
CA GLN A 55 -7.93 4.22 29.47
C GLN A 55 -8.99 3.81 30.48
N LYS A 56 -10.27 3.90 30.11
CA LYS A 56 -11.40 3.58 30.98
C LYS A 56 -11.68 2.06 31.05
N TYR A 57 -11.45 1.35 29.96
CA TYR A 57 -11.76 -0.08 29.80
C TYR A 57 -10.56 -0.85 29.22
N PRO A 58 -9.43 -0.89 29.93
CA PRO A 58 -8.19 -1.44 29.37
C PRO A 58 -8.30 -2.94 29.05
N ASP A 59 -9.00 -3.72 29.85
CA ASP A 59 -9.09 -5.17 29.65
C ASP A 59 -9.84 -5.54 28.37
N GLU A 60 -10.98 -4.89 28.09
CA GLU A 60 -11.78 -5.12 26.86
C GLU A 60 -10.97 -4.82 25.61
N VAL A 61 -10.18 -3.74 25.63
CA VAL A 61 -9.34 -3.32 24.50
C VAL A 61 -8.14 -4.26 24.34
N ASN A 62 -7.54 -4.72 25.44
CA ASN A 62 -6.40 -5.62 25.39
C ASN A 62 -6.76 -6.97 24.77
N ASP A 63 -7.86 -7.59 25.14
CA ASP A 63 -8.32 -8.87 24.57
C ASP A 63 -8.52 -8.76 23.05
N TYR A 64 -9.17 -7.70 22.59
CA TYR A 64 -9.38 -7.46 21.17
C TYR A 64 -8.08 -7.23 20.42
N ARG A 65 -7.18 -6.42 20.98
CA ARG A 65 -5.85 -6.15 20.42
C ARG A 65 -5.02 -7.42 20.32
N ASP A 66 -5.02 -8.25 21.34
CA ASP A 66 -4.24 -9.48 21.38
C ASP A 66 -4.74 -10.53 20.40
N LEU A 67 -6.06 -10.63 20.22
CA LEU A 67 -6.69 -11.45 19.19
C LEU A 67 -6.23 -11.02 17.77
N TRP A 68 -6.31 -9.71 17.47
CA TRP A 68 -5.87 -9.18 16.17
C TRP A 68 -4.37 -9.29 15.96
N THR A 69 -3.57 -9.01 16.98
CA THR A 69 -2.11 -9.14 16.90
C THR A 69 -1.70 -10.58 16.62
N THR A 70 -2.37 -11.55 17.25
CA THR A 70 -2.15 -12.97 16.99
C THR A 70 -2.55 -13.37 15.60
N ALA A 71 -3.73 -12.96 15.13
CA ALA A 71 -4.20 -13.23 13.78
C ALA A 71 -3.26 -12.63 12.70
N LEU A 72 -2.82 -11.38 12.88
CA LEU A 72 -1.87 -10.73 11.98
C LEU A 72 -0.49 -11.41 11.98
N ARG A 73 -0.03 -11.87 13.12
CA ARG A 73 1.23 -12.62 13.22
C ARG A 73 1.17 -13.93 12.44
N HIS A 74 0.07 -14.67 12.59
CA HIS A 74 -0.16 -15.89 11.82
C HIS A 74 -0.25 -15.62 10.32
N ALA A 75 -0.99 -14.59 9.91
CA ALA A 75 -1.12 -14.21 8.51
C ALA A 75 0.23 -13.80 7.89
N LYS A 76 1.01 -13.00 8.61
CA LYS A 76 2.37 -12.62 8.18
C LYS A 76 3.27 -13.86 8.05
N ARG A 77 3.29 -14.72 9.06
CA ARG A 77 4.09 -15.94 9.03
C ARG A 77 3.71 -16.80 7.82
N HIS A 78 2.43 -17.03 7.60
CA HIS A 78 1.95 -17.79 6.45
C HIS A 78 2.40 -17.17 5.13
N ALA A 79 2.31 -15.84 4.97
CA ALA A 79 2.76 -15.15 3.76
C ALA A 79 4.28 -15.30 3.53
N TYR A 80 5.07 -15.34 4.60
CA TYR A 80 6.52 -15.58 4.51
C TYR A 80 6.89 -17.03 4.21
N ASP A 81 6.22 -17.97 4.84
CA ASP A 81 6.52 -19.40 4.73
C ASP A 81 5.98 -19.97 3.39
N TYR A 82 4.97 -19.31 2.80
CA TYR A 82 4.41 -19.75 1.52
C TYR A 82 5.38 -19.49 0.36
N GLU A 83 5.72 -20.54 -0.35
CA GLU A 83 6.56 -20.46 -1.56
C GLU A 83 5.67 -20.55 -2.81
N PRO A 84 5.38 -19.41 -3.46
CA PRO A 84 4.57 -19.43 -4.65
C PRO A 84 5.35 -20.01 -5.83
N GLU A 85 4.66 -20.79 -6.66
CA GLU A 85 5.16 -21.17 -7.98
C GLU A 85 5.48 -19.93 -8.82
N TYR A 86 6.20 -20.11 -9.95
CA TYR A 86 6.53 -19.01 -10.86
C TYR A 86 5.29 -18.20 -11.23
N SER A 87 5.28 -16.95 -10.82
CA SER A 87 4.11 -16.06 -10.91
C SER A 87 4.49 -14.61 -10.56
N SER A 88 3.58 -13.68 -10.81
CA SER A 88 3.72 -12.30 -10.30
C SER A 88 3.92 -12.24 -8.78
N MET A 89 3.34 -13.19 -8.04
CA MET A 89 3.51 -13.27 -6.58
C MET A 89 4.95 -13.67 -6.21
N ALA A 90 5.51 -14.69 -6.88
CA ALA A 90 6.90 -15.10 -6.71
C ALA A 90 7.87 -13.94 -7.03
N THR A 91 7.61 -13.24 -8.13
CA THR A 91 8.43 -12.11 -8.57
C THR A 91 8.46 -10.99 -7.54
N VAL A 92 7.30 -10.58 -7.02
CA VAL A 92 7.22 -9.51 -6.01
C VAL A 92 7.83 -9.96 -4.69
N ARG A 93 7.56 -11.20 -4.25
CA ARG A 93 8.17 -11.77 -3.03
C ARG A 93 9.71 -11.73 -3.13
N TYR A 94 10.26 -12.24 -4.23
CA TYR A 94 11.71 -12.25 -4.46
C TYR A 94 12.28 -10.83 -4.48
N PHE A 95 11.65 -9.91 -5.22
CA PHE A 95 12.08 -8.52 -5.27
C PHE A 95 12.14 -7.90 -3.87
N GLU A 96 11.10 -8.06 -3.06
CA GLU A 96 11.05 -7.45 -1.73
C GLU A 96 12.06 -8.06 -0.75
N GLN A 97 12.32 -9.37 -0.85
CA GLN A 97 13.36 -10.03 -0.07
C GLN A 97 14.74 -9.47 -0.42
N GLU A 98 15.07 -9.39 -1.71
CA GLU A 98 16.34 -8.85 -2.19
C GLU A 98 16.47 -7.35 -1.88
N PHE A 99 15.40 -6.59 -2.07
CA PHE A 99 15.38 -5.17 -1.75
C PHE A 99 15.66 -4.93 -0.26
N HIS A 100 15.00 -5.65 0.62
CA HIS A 100 15.20 -5.55 2.06
C HIS A 100 16.61 -5.97 2.49
N ALA A 101 17.14 -7.06 1.94
CA ALA A 101 18.50 -7.54 2.22
C ALA A 101 19.57 -6.54 1.79
N ASN A 102 19.36 -5.88 0.64
CA ASN A 102 20.33 -4.95 0.07
C ASN A 102 20.17 -3.53 0.63
N SER A 103 18.98 -3.11 1.05
CA SER A 103 18.76 -1.78 1.63
C SER A 103 19.55 -1.53 2.91
N LYS A 104 19.91 -2.59 3.65
CA LYS A 104 20.77 -2.52 4.83
C LYS A 104 22.24 -2.33 4.51
N LYS A 105 22.67 -2.69 3.30
CA LYS A 105 24.08 -2.64 2.84
C LYS A 105 24.37 -1.38 2.04
N ASP A 106 23.37 -0.83 1.38
CA ASP A 106 23.51 0.33 0.51
C ASP A 106 22.88 1.55 1.23
N SER A 107 23.70 2.55 1.53
CA SER A 107 23.27 3.81 2.16
C SER A 107 22.40 4.67 1.23
N ARG A 108 22.16 4.23 -0.01
CA ARG A 108 21.31 4.93 -0.97
C ARG A 108 19.84 4.64 -0.67
N GLU A 109 19.10 5.68 -0.42
CA GLU A 109 17.65 5.58 -0.30
C GLU A 109 17.02 5.28 -1.65
N CYS A 110 16.61 4.04 -1.86
CA CYS A 110 15.83 3.68 -3.03
C CYS A 110 14.33 3.89 -2.77
N ARG A 111 13.57 4.19 -3.81
CA ARG A 111 12.10 4.34 -3.75
C ARG A 111 11.43 3.25 -4.56
N VAL A 112 10.32 2.75 -4.07
CA VAL A 112 9.54 1.71 -4.74
C VAL A 112 8.17 2.25 -5.09
N PHE A 113 7.82 2.16 -6.37
CA PHE A 113 6.54 2.57 -6.93
C PHE A 113 5.78 1.33 -7.43
N TYR A 114 4.58 1.11 -6.92
CA TYR A 114 3.73 0.01 -7.36
C TYR A 114 2.58 0.51 -8.22
N GLY A 115 2.35 -0.18 -9.35
CA GLY A 115 1.15 -0.01 -10.14
C GLY A 115 -0.10 -0.52 -9.43
N ASN A 116 -1.24 0.01 -9.82
CA ASN A 116 -2.53 -0.44 -9.31
C ASN A 116 -2.80 -1.92 -9.64
N SER A 117 -3.88 -2.47 -9.06
CA SER A 117 -4.34 -3.85 -9.24
C SER A 117 -3.45 -4.88 -8.53
N MET A 118 -2.88 -5.85 -9.26
CA MET A 118 -2.13 -6.96 -8.67
C MET A 118 -0.83 -6.49 -8.02
N ALA A 119 -0.09 -5.62 -8.70
CA ALA A 119 1.22 -5.15 -8.23
C ALA A 119 1.17 -4.59 -6.79
N ILE A 120 0.34 -3.57 -6.53
CA ILE A 120 0.23 -3.00 -5.17
C ILE A 120 -0.35 -3.98 -4.15
N ARG A 121 -1.24 -4.91 -4.57
CA ARG A 121 -1.79 -5.90 -3.64
C ARG A 121 -0.71 -6.85 -3.12
N LEU A 122 0.20 -7.26 -4.00
CA LEU A 122 1.36 -8.07 -3.64
C LEU A 122 2.37 -7.25 -2.83
N GLY A 123 2.60 -5.99 -3.20
CA GLY A 123 3.39 -5.06 -2.40
C GLY A 123 2.86 -4.91 -0.98
N CYS A 124 1.53 -4.82 -0.78
CA CYS A 124 0.93 -4.77 0.57
C CYS A 124 1.16 -6.04 1.42
N ILE A 125 1.48 -7.18 0.78
CA ILE A 125 1.80 -8.42 1.48
C ILE A 125 3.27 -8.48 1.87
N TYR A 126 4.17 -8.09 0.95
CA TYR A 126 5.60 -8.37 1.05
C TYR A 126 6.48 -7.16 1.35
N ALA A 127 6.03 -5.92 1.04
CA ALA A 127 6.86 -4.73 1.25
C ALA A 127 7.03 -4.39 2.73
N HIS A 128 8.27 -4.04 3.10
CA HIS A 128 8.65 -3.62 4.46
C HIS A 128 8.92 -2.12 4.58
N GLN A 129 9.03 -1.43 3.44
CA GLN A 129 9.32 -0.01 3.34
C GLN A 129 8.08 0.77 2.90
N TYR A 130 8.19 2.09 2.96
CA TYR A 130 7.19 2.95 2.35
C TYR A 130 7.19 2.76 0.83
N VAL A 131 6.02 2.55 0.24
CA VAL A 131 5.82 2.39 -1.20
C VAL A 131 4.91 3.47 -1.75
N PHE A 132 5.19 3.92 -2.98
CA PHE A 132 4.34 4.86 -3.69
C PHE A 132 3.35 4.10 -4.57
N CYS A 133 2.15 4.63 -4.72
CA CYS A 133 1.14 4.09 -5.62
C CYS A 133 0.09 5.15 -5.96
N ASN A 134 -0.31 5.24 -7.21
CA ASN A 134 -1.37 6.14 -7.68
C ASN A 134 -2.76 5.60 -7.29
N ARG A 135 -3.09 5.65 -6.00
CA ARG A 135 -4.34 5.06 -5.46
C ARG A 135 -5.55 6.00 -5.51
N GLY A 136 -5.35 7.27 -5.76
CA GLY A 136 -6.44 8.25 -5.74
C GLY A 136 -7.56 7.95 -6.72
N VAL A 137 -7.21 7.57 -7.94
CA VAL A 137 -8.17 7.30 -9.04
C VAL A 137 -8.40 5.81 -9.28
N ASN A 138 -7.53 4.92 -8.82
CA ASN A 138 -7.57 3.48 -9.11
C ASN A 138 -7.37 3.11 -10.59
N GLY A 139 -6.88 4.02 -11.42
CA GLY A 139 -6.48 3.74 -12.79
C GLY A 139 -5.21 2.89 -12.88
N ILE A 140 -4.95 2.34 -14.04
CA ILE A 140 -3.72 1.60 -14.33
C ILE A 140 -2.74 2.41 -15.16
N GLU A 141 -3.17 3.54 -15.69
CA GLU A 141 -2.39 4.54 -16.40
C GLU A 141 -1.64 5.49 -15.47
N GLY A 142 -0.60 6.16 -15.97
CA GLY A 142 0.14 7.22 -15.26
C GLY A 142 1.09 6.76 -14.17
N THR A 143 1.19 5.46 -13.90
CA THR A 143 2.11 4.92 -12.88
C THR A 143 3.56 5.05 -13.31
N LEU A 144 3.86 4.69 -14.54
CA LEU A 144 5.21 4.74 -15.09
C LEU A 144 5.69 6.19 -15.24
N SER A 145 4.82 7.08 -15.71
CA SER A 145 5.08 8.53 -15.79
C SER A 145 5.39 9.15 -14.44
N ALA A 146 4.63 8.78 -13.39
CA ALA A 146 4.87 9.26 -12.04
C ALA A 146 6.21 8.75 -11.48
N ALA A 147 6.53 7.47 -11.70
CA ALA A 147 7.80 6.88 -11.29
C ALA A 147 8.98 7.49 -12.06
N ALA A 148 8.83 7.74 -13.36
CA ALA A 148 9.81 8.41 -14.20
C ALA A 148 10.08 9.85 -13.72
N GLY A 149 9.04 10.62 -13.46
CA GLY A 149 9.16 11.97 -12.90
C GLY A 149 9.86 11.97 -11.54
N LEU A 150 9.51 11.05 -10.65
CA LEU A 150 10.20 10.91 -9.37
C LEU A 150 11.69 10.57 -9.55
N SER A 151 12.03 9.69 -10.52
CA SER A 151 13.43 9.32 -10.76
C SER A 151 14.28 10.48 -11.27
N ILE A 152 13.70 11.32 -12.13
CA ILE A 152 14.35 12.55 -12.63
C ILE A 152 14.55 13.53 -11.47
N TYR A 153 13.49 13.80 -10.72
CA TYR A 153 13.55 14.72 -9.59
C TYR A 153 14.63 14.33 -8.57
N LEU A 154 14.68 13.07 -8.17
CA LEU A 154 15.64 12.59 -7.18
C LEU A 154 17.09 12.64 -7.69
N SER A 155 17.30 12.44 -8.99
CA SER A 155 18.66 12.51 -9.56
C SER A 155 19.16 13.93 -9.80
N GLU A 156 18.27 14.87 -10.14
CA GLU A 156 18.66 16.24 -10.42
C GLU A 156 18.77 17.11 -9.18
N TYR A 157 17.85 16.96 -8.25
CA TYR A 157 17.70 17.89 -7.12
C TYR A 157 18.25 17.37 -5.79
N HIS A 158 18.33 16.05 -5.61
CA HIS A 158 18.79 15.51 -4.32
C HIS A 158 20.24 15.01 -4.31
N HIS A 159 20.75 14.52 -5.41
CA HIS A 159 22.12 14.02 -5.48
C HIS A 159 22.76 14.28 -6.86
N PRO A 160 23.45 15.41 -7.02
CA PRO A 160 24.20 15.71 -8.25
C PRO A 160 25.36 14.74 -8.49
N ASP A 161 25.81 14.02 -7.44
CA ASP A 161 26.84 12.98 -7.57
C ASP A 161 26.21 11.67 -8.08
N ALA A 162 26.59 11.24 -9.28
CA ALA A 162 26.09 10.02 -9.91
C ALA A 162 26.28 8.75 -9.07
N LYS A 163 27.31 8.71 -8.22
CA LYS A 163 27.57 7.56 -7.32
C LYS A 163 26.56 7.46 -6.18
N LYS A 164 25.86 8.55 -5.88
CA LYS A 164 24.84 8.61 -4.82
C LYS A 164 23.42 8.72 -5.35
N GLN A 165 23.24 8.59 -6.65
CA GLN A 165 21.90 8.67 -7.24
C GLN A 165 20.95 7.62 -6.65
N GLN A 166 19.82 8.08 -6.18
CA GLN A 166 18.73 7.23 -5.69
C GLN A 166 18.09 6.50 -6.87
N LYS A 167 17.76 5.23 -6.67
CA LYS A 167 17.04 4.43 -7.67
C LYS A 167 15.57 4.41 -7.36
N VAL A 168 14.76 4.49 -8.40
CA VAL A 168 13.31 4.29 -8.34
C VAL A 168 12.98 2.98 -9.03
N PHE A 169 12.40 2.06 -8.29
CA PHE A 169 11.86 0.81 -8.83
C PHE A 169 10.38 0.99 -9.10
N CYS A 170 9.95 0.70 -10.31
CA CYS A 170 8.55 0.75 -10.73
C CYS A 170 8.08 -0.66 -11.06
N ILE A 171 7.16 -1.21 -10.27
CA ILE A 171 6.61 -2.56 -10.42
C ILE A 171 5.16 -2.41 -10.84
N LEU A 172 4.82 -2.84 -12.05
CA LEU A 172 3.50 -2.64 -12.63
C LEU A 172 3.11 -3.80 -13.55
N GLY A 173 1.82 -3.93 -13.84
CA GLY A 173 1.34 -4.91 -14.80
C GLY A 173 1.64 -4.51 -16.24
N ASP A 174 1.58 -5.49 -17.14
CA ASP A 174 1.79 -5.34 -18.58
C ASP A 174 0.91 -4.27 -19.22
N LEU A 175 -0.40 -4.32 -18.98
CA LEU A 175 -1.34 -3.32 -19.50
C LEU A 175 -1.02 -1.92 -18.96
N SER A 176 -0.67 -1.80 -17.68
CA SER A 176 -0.28 -0.51 -17.10
C SER A 176 0.99 0.04 -17.76
N PHE A 177 1.93 -0.83 -18.11
CA PHE A 177 3.12 -0.46 -18.87
C PHE A 177 2.76 0.03 -20.27
N PHE A 178 1.94 -0.70 -21.01
CA PHE A 178 1.53 -0.31 -22.36
C PHE A 178 0.74 0.99 -22.42
N TYR A 179 -0.14 1.24 -21.46
CA TYR A 179 -0.90 2.49 -21.39
C TYR A 179 -0.03 3.73 -21.15
N ASP A 180 1.15 3.57 -20.57
CA ASP A 180 2.00 4.67 -20.11
C ASP A 180 3.44 4.57 -20.64
N GLN A 181 3.68 3.76 -21.66
CA GLN A 181 5.02 3.51 -22.23
C GLN A 181 5.71 4.77 -22.77
N ASN A 182 4.94 5.78 -23.16
CA ASN A 182 5.45 7.07 -23.62
C ASN A 182 6.24 7.82 -22.52
N ALA A 183 6.09 7.45 -21.24
CA ALA A 183 6.95 7.95 -20.18
C ALA A 183 8.44 7.71 -20.43
N LEU A 184 8.77 6.65 -21.19
CA LEU A 184 10.15 6.28 -21.54
C LEU A 184 10.75 7.11 -22.68
N TRP A 185 9.94 7.90 -23.35
CA TRP A 185 10.44 8.82 -24.41
C TRP A 185 11.07 10.09 -23.84
N ASN A 186 10.99 10.26 -22.51
CA ASN A 186 11.59 11.41 -21.86
C ASN A 186 13.12 11.31 -21.89
N GLN A 187 13.77 12.29 -22.54
CA GLN A 187 15.22 12.32 -22.73
C GLN A 187 16.01 12.60 -21.45
N ASN A 188 15.34 13.04 -20.38
CA ASN A 188 15.97 13.31 -19.08
C ASN A 188 16.11 12.06 -18.20
N LEU A 189 15.69 10.90 -18.70
CA LEU A 189 15.90 9.64 -17.97
C LEU A 189 17.37 9.26 -17.97
N ASN A 190 17.97 9.14 -16.80
CA ASN A 190 19.40 8.95 -16.60
C ASN A 190 19.79 7.56 -16.06
N GLY A 191 18.91 6.59 -16.22
CA GLY A 191 19.15 5.24 -15.73
C GLY A 191 18.91 5.02 -14.23
N SER A 192 18.32 5.99 -13.52
CA SER A 192 17.89 5.82 -12.12
C SER A 192 16.58 5.03 -12.00
N LEU A 193 15.76 5.02 -13.04
CA LEU A 193 14.52 4.24 -13.10
C LEU A 193 14.82 2.77 -13.40
N ARG A 194 14.18 1.86 -12.66
CA ARG A 194 14.16 0.41 -12.86
C ARG A 194 12.73 -0.06 -12.97
N ILE A 195 12.41 -0.81 -14.01
CA ILE A 195 11.05 -1.22 -14.31
C ILE A 195 10.97 -2.74 -14.24
N ILE A 196 9.97 -3.23 -13.51
CA ILE A 196 9.60 -4.65 -13.42
C ILE A 196 8.17 -4.77 -13.93
N VAL A 197 7.99 -5.45 -15.05
CA VAL A 197 6.67 -5.68 -15.63
C VAL A 197 6.21 -7.08 -15.20
N LEU A 198 5.05 -7.11 -14.56
CA LEU A 198 4.36 -8.35 -14.16
C LEU A 198 3.39 -8.75 -15.27
N ASN A 199 3.55 -9.95 -15.78
CA ASN A 199 2.69 -10.54 -16.81
C ASN A 199 2.10 -11.87 -16.33
#